data_dad5b54eb3038bc017056624b55aa11f
#
_entry.id   dad5b54eb3038bc017056624b55aa11f
#
_cell.length_a   1.000
_cell.length_b   1.000
_cell.length_c   1.000
_cell.angle_alpha   90.00
_cell.angle_beta   90.00
_cell.angle_gamma   90.00
#
_symmetry.space_group_name_H-M   'P 1'
#
loop_
_entity.id
_entity.type
_entity.pdbx_description
1 polymer ?
#
loop_
_entity_poly.entity_id
_entity_poly.type
_entity_poly.pdbx_seq_one_letter_code
_entity_poly.pdbx_strand_id
1 'polypeptide(L)'
;MKNPPALEQLIESLRCLPGVGPRSALRMAYYLLQRDRKGANGLALALSEALETVGHCQLCNNFSEQSICSICVAEKRENSLLCVVEMPTDVMMLEQTQSYNGLYFVLMGRLSPLDGVGPKEIHLDKLLKRAQDGIVKEVILATNYTVEGEATAHYISELLKAKNIAVSRIARGLPMGGEIEYVDAGTLSHAIVGRNPC
;
A
#
# COMPACT_ATOMS: atom_id res chain seq x y z
N MET A 1 -41.78 11.17 -4.01
CA MET A 1 -41.90 10.11 -2.99
C MET A 1 -40.56 10.02 -2.23
N LYS A 2 -40.59 10.05 -0.90
CA LYS A 2 -39.35 9.83 -0.11
C LYS A 2 -39.15 8.31 0.09
N ASN A 3 -37.94 7.88 -0.01
CA ASN A 3 -37.60 6.47 0.31
C ASN A 3 -37.86 6.18 1.81
N PRO A 4 -38.10 4.91 2.18
CA PRO A 4 -38.08 4.51 3.60
C PRO A 4 -36.73 4.89 4.26
N PRO A 5 -36.74 5.31 5.54
CA PRO A 5 -35.50 5.78 6.23
C PRO A 5 -34.34 4.79 6.17
N ALA A 6 -34.62 3.50 6.35
CA ALA A 6 -33.58 2.47 6.28
C ALA A 6 -32.94 2.34 4.88
N LEU A 7 -33.73 2.56 3.81
CA LEU A 7 -33.22 2.54 2.44
C LEU A 7 -32.34 3.79 2.19
N GLU A 8 -32.74 4.96 2.67
CA GLU A 8 -31.94 6.18 2.55
C GLU A 8 -30.60 6.03 3.31
N GLN A 9 -30.64 5.45 4.51
CA GLN A 9 -29.41 5.19 5.28
C GLN A 9 -28.47 4.24 4.55
N LEU A 10 -28.99 3.16 3.96
CA LEU A 10 -28.17 2.22 3.16
C LEU A 10 -27.54 2.92 1.95
N ILE A 11 -28.31 3.73 1.21
CA ILE A 11 -27.81 4.49 0.07
C ILE A 11 -26.70 5.45 0.51
N GLU A 12 -26.88 6.16 1.61
CA GLU A 12 -25.87 7.10 2.12
C GLU A 12 -24.61 6.35 2.60
N SER A 13 -24.77 5.21 3.30
CA SER A 13 -23.64 4.38 3.73
C SER A 13 -22.81 3.85 2.56
N LEU A 14 -23.44 3.46 1.46
CA LEU A 14 -22.72 2.99 0.26
C LEU A 14 -21.90 4.11 -0.42
N ARG A 15 -22.22 5.38 -0.17
CA ARG A 15 -21.47 6.51 -0.73
C ARG A 15 -20.12 6.77 -0.07
N CYS A 16 -19.82 6.09 1.06
CA CYS A 16 -18.47 6.13 1.66
C CYS A 16 -17.42 5.44 0.78
N LEU A 17 -17.85 4.60 -0.17
CA LEU A 17 -16.94 3.86 -1.04
C LEU A 17 -16.39 4.77 -2.16
N PRO A 18 -15.08 4.71 -2.46
CA PRO A 18 -14.48 5.48 -3.54
C PRO A 18 -15.14 5.19 -4.88
N GLY A 19 -15.46 6.25 -5.65
CA GLY A 19 -16.11 6.12 -6.96
C GLY A 19 -17.62 5.82 -6.91
N VAL A 20 -18.22 5.68 -5.72
CA VAL A 20 -19.65 5.44 -5.57
C VAL A 20 -20.41 6.76 -5.40
N GLY A 21 -20.95 7.28 -6.50
CA GLY A 21 -21.83 8.44 -6.49
C GLY A 21 -23.28 8.10 -6.14
N PRO A 22 -24.18 9.11 -5.99
CA PRO A 22 -25.57 8.91 -5.58
C PRO A 22 -26.35 7.92 -6.45
N ARG A 23 -26.16 7.96 -7.79
CA ARG A 23 -26.84 7.05 -8.72
C ARG A 23 -26.35 5.61 -8.57
N SER A 24 -25.06 5.39 -8.37
CA SER A 24 -24.47 4.07 -8.16
C SER A 24 -24.92 3.48 -6.83
N ALA A 25 -24.88 4.26 -5.74
CA ALA A 25 -25.35 3.86 -4.43
C ALA A 25 -26.84 3.44 -4.45
N LEU A 26 -27.71 4.24 -5.10
CA LEU A 26 -29.11 3.92 -5.27
C LEU A 26 -29.29 2.58 -5.98
N ARG A 27 -28.62 2.39 -7.12
CA ARG A 27 -28.71 1.14 -7.90
C ARG A 27 -28.20 -0.07 -7.10
N MET A 28 -27.11 0.05 -6.34
CA MET A 28 -26.59 -1.01 -5.49
C MET A 28 -27.57 -1.37 -4.37
N ALA A 29 -28.13 -0.37 -3.67
CA ALA A 29 -29.10 -0.60 -2.61
C ALA A 29 -30.36 -1.33 -3.12
N TYR A 30 -30.92 -0.91 -4.24
CA TYR A 30 -32.07 -1.62 -4.85
C TYR A 30 -31.72 -3.04 -5.29
N TYR A 31 -30.54 -3.25 -5.89
CA TYR A 31 -30.09 -4.58 -6.27
C TYR A 31 -30.01 -5.52 -5.06
N LEU A 32 -29.35 -5.08 -4.00
CA LEU A 32 -29.18 -5.87 -2.77
C LEU A 32 -30.53 -6.22 -2.13
N LEU A 33 -31.44 -5.26 -2.03
CA LEU A 33 -32.73 -5.47 -1.38
C LEU A 33 -33.75 -6.24 -2.23
N GLN A 34 -33.69 -6.12 -3.55
CA GLN A 34 -34.68 -6.72 -4.46
C GLN A 34 -34.19 -8.03 -5.08
N ARG A 35 -32.89 -8.12 -5.41
CA ARG A 35 -32.35 -9.24 -6.19
C ARG A 35 -31.49 -10.19 -5.37
N ASP A 36 -30.70 -9.67 -4.41
CA ASP A 36 -29.70 -10.46 -3.71
C ASP A 36 -29.65 -10.16 -2.20
N ARG A 37 -30.71 -10.49 -1.51
CA ARG A 37 -30.77 -10.35 -0.04
C ARG A 37 -29.77 -11.27 0.68
N LYS A 38 -29.45 -12.44 0.08
CA LYS A 38 -28.46 -13.35 0.65
C LYS A 38 -27.06 -12.74 0.56
N GLY A 39 -26.69 -12.18 -0.59
CA GLY A 39 -25.44 -11.44 -0.75
C GLY A 39 -25.36 -10.21 0.13
N ALA A 40 -26.46 -9.46 0.32
CA ALA A 40 -26.52 -8.34 1.24
C ALA A 40 -26.20 -8.73 2.69
N ASN A 41 -26.79 -9.83 3.19
CA ASN A 41 -26.49 -10.36 4.52
C ASN A 41 -25.04 -10.85 4.63
N GLY A 42 -24.54 -11.56 3.61
CA GLY A 42 -23.15 -12.01 3.55
C GLY A 42 -22.18 -10.85 3.62
N LEU A 43 -22.43 -9.77 2.85
CA LEU A 43 -21.60 -8.56 2.86
C LEU A 43 -21.60 -7.89 4.25
N ALA A 44 -22.77 -7.78 4.89
CA ALA A 44 -22.88 -7.17 6.22
C ALA A 44 -22.11 -7.97 7.26
N LEU A 45 -22.21 -9.29 7.25
CA LEU A 45 -21.49 -10.18 8.17
C LEU A 45 -19.98 -10.12 7.93
N ALA A 46 -19.54 -10.26 6.67
CA ALA A 46 -18.12 -10.22 6.31
C ALA A 46 -17.47 -8.89 6.67
N LEU A 47 -18.19 -7.77 6.50
CA LEU A 47 -17.68 -6.45 6.89
C LEU A 47 -17.53 -6.33 8.42
N SER A 48 -18.52 -6.81 9.18
CA SER A 48 -18.44 -6.81 10.65
C SER A 48 -17.29 -7.67 11.14
N GLU A 49 -17.14 -8.89 10.61
CA GLU A 49 -16.05 -9.80 10.95
C GLU A 49 -14.68 -9.20 10.63
N ALA A 50 -14.53 -8.61 9.44
CA ALA A 50 -13.27 -7.98 9.04
C ALA A 50 -12.89 -6.80 9.95
N LEU A 51 -13.87 -5.98 10.37
CA LEU A 51 -13.62 -4.87 11.29
C LEU A 51 -13.19 -5.32 12.69
N GLU A 52 -13.64 -6.49 13.13
CA GLU A 52 -13.28 -7.05 14.44
C GLU A 52 -11.95 -7.81 14.42
N THR A 53 -11.62 -8.49 13.31
CA THR A 53 -10.50 -9.44 13.27
C THR A 53 -9.27 -8.89 12.55
N VAL A 54 -9.43 -8.03 11.54
CA VAL A 54 -8.30 -7.52 10.74
C VAL A 54 -7.69 -6.30 11.40
N GLY A 55 -6.49 -6.48 11.92
CA GLY A 55 -5.65 -5.40 12.44
C GLY A 55 -4.38 -5.20 11.60
N HIS A 56 -3.33 -4.69 12.25
CA HIS A 56 -2.04 -4.46 11.64
C HIS A 56 -0.96 -5.33 12.28
N CYS A 57 -0.12 -5.94 11.44
CA CYS A 57 1.07 -6.63 11.89
C CYS A 57 1.98 -5.68 12.68
N GLN A 58 2.40 -6.09 13.88
CA GLN A 58 3.23 -5.26 14.76
C GLN A 58 4.62 -4.97 14.17
N LEU A 59 5.12 -5.82 13.26
CA LEU A 59 6.45 -5.67 12.66
C LEU A 59 6.43 -4.91 11.33
N CYS A 60 5.51 -5.23 10.43
CA CYS A 60 5.52 -4.67 9.07
C CYS A 60 4.37 -3.70 8.78
N ASN A 61 3.44 -3.53 9.72
CA ASN A 61 2.27 -2.67 9.59
C ASN A 61 1.29 -3.07 8.47
N ASN A 62 1.46 -4.23 7.81
CA ASN A 62 0.50 -4.76 6.84
C ASN A 62 -0.76 -5.27 7.55
N PHE A 63 -1.87 -5.41 6.84
CA PHE A 63 -3.07 -6.05 7.38
C PHE A 63 -2.79 -7.48 7.83
N SER A 64 -3.32 -7.85 8.97
CA SER A 64 -3.16 -9.19 9.56
C SER A 64 -4.24 -9.45 10.61
N GLU A 65 -4.76 -10.66 10.65
CA GLU A 65 -5.62 -11.15 11.75
C GLU A 65 -4.79 -11.55 12.98
N GLN A 66 -3.49 -11.77 12.80
CA GLN A 66 -2.55 -12.12 13.86
C GLN A 66 -1.68 -10.93 14.24
N SER A 67 -1.13 -10.95 15.45
CA SER A 67 -0.20 -9.91 15.92
C SER A 67 1.02 -9.75 15.01
N ILE A 68 1.48 -10.85 14.41
CA ILE A 68 2.58 -10.88 13.42
C ILE A 68 2.11 -11.69 12.20
N CYS A 69 2.21 -11.10 11.01
CA CYS A 69 1.73 -11.70 9.78
C CYS A 69 2.63 -12.88 9.30
N SER A 70 2.09 -13.70 8.41
CA SER A 70 2.77 -14.88 7.84
C SER A 70 4.11 -14.55 7.17
N ILE A 71 4.25 -13.39 6.54
CA ILE A 71 5.52 -12.96 5.93
C ILE A 71 6.59 -12.72 7.00
N CYS A 72 6.22 -12.03 8.09
CA CYS A 72 7.17 -11.67 9.15
C CYS A 72 7.60 -12.84 10.04
N VAL A 73 6.84 -13.93 10.10
CA VAL A 73 7.22 -15.16 10.85
C VAL A 73 7.92 -16.21 10.00
N ALA A 74 7.98 -16.01 8.68
CA ALA A 74 8.54 -17.01 7.77
C ALA A 74 10.07 -17.14 7.94
N GLU A 75 10.55 -18.28 8.39
CA GLU A 75 11.98 -18.56 8.69
C GLU A 75 12.92 -18.42 7.48
N LYS A 76 12.39 -18.58 6.26
CA LYS A 76 13.19 -18.53 5.03
C LYS A 76 13.44 -17.11 4.51
N ARG A 77 12.94 -16.08 5.19
CA ARG A 77 13.09 -14.69 4.77
C ARG A 77 14.46 -14.12 5.13
N GLU A 78 14.99 -13.29 4.26
CA GLU A 78 16.23 -12.53 4.51
C GLU A 78 15.92 -11.32 5.42
N ASN A 79 16.15 -11.48 6.70
CA ASN A 79 15.81 -10.50 7.72
C ASN A 79 16.68 -9.22 7.66
N SER A 80 17.80 -9.26 6.94
CA SER A 80 18.67 -8.09 6.77
C SER A 80 18.17 -7.09 5.73
N LEU A 81 17.18 -7.49 4.91
CA LEU A 81 16.59 -6.66 3.85
C LEU A 81 15.17 -6.22 4.24
N LEU A 82 14.91 -4.93 4.23
CA LEU A 82 13.59 -4.35 4.53
C LEU A 82 13.10 -3.51 3.35
N CYS A 83 12.06 -3.97 2.66
CA CYS A 83 11.43 -3.25 1.57
C CYS A 83 10.27 -2.38 2.09
N VAL A 84 10.32 -1.07 1.85
CA VAL A 84 9.30 -0.11 2.28
C VAL A 84 8.39 0.23 1.11
N VAL A 85 7.10 -0.01 1.28
CA VAL A 85 6.04 0.22 0.28
C VAL A 85 4.95 1.15 0.82
N GLU A 86 4.16 1.74 -0.06
CA GLU A 86 3.07 2.64 0.33
C GLU A 86 1.84 1.87 0.82
N MET A 87 1.43 0.81 0.11
CA MET A 87 0.16 0.12 0.32
C MET A 87 0.33 -1.41 0.44
N PRO A 88 -0.60 -2.12 1.10
CA PRO A 88 -0.61 -3.58 1.14
C PRO A 88 -0.61 -4.25 -0.23
N THR A 89 -1.25 -3.62 -1.22
CA THR A 89 -1.28 -4.09 -2.61
C THR A 89 0.10 -4.16 -3.24
N ASP A 90 1.01 -3.25 -2.85
CA ASP A 90 2.38 -3.24 -3.37
C ASP A 90 3.15 -4.47 -2.89
N VAL A 91 2.93 -4.90 -1.63
CA VAL A 91 3.48 -6.16 -1.10
C VAL A 91 3.01 -7.34 -1.96
N MET A 92 1.71 -7.41 -2.26
CA MET A 92 1.16 -8.49 -3.07
C MET A 92 1.81 -8.55 -4.45
N MET A 93 1.99 -7.40 -5.09
CA MET A 93 2.62 -7.31 -6.42
C MET A 93 4.09 -7.73 -6.38
N LEU A 94 4.84 -7.29 -5.37
CA LEU A 94 6.25 -7.68 -5.21
C LEU A 94 6.40 -9.18 -4.92
N GLU A 95 5.55 -9.76 -4.07
CA GLU A 95 5.54 -11.20 -3.78
C GLU A 95 5.25 -12.06 -5.03
N GLN A 96 4.37 -11.59 -5.92
CA GLN A 96 4.07 -12.28 -7.18
C GLN A 96 5.29 -12.40 -8.10
N THR A 97 6.25 -11.48 -8.01
CA THR A 97 7.48 -11.55 -8.82
C THR A 97 8.42 -12.67 -8.42
N GLN A 98 8.32 -13.17 -7.18
CA GLN A 98 9.24 -14.13 -6.58
C GLN A 98 10.73 -13.72 -6.62
N SER A 99 11.01 -12.43 -6.88
CA SER A 99 12.37 -11.89 -7.02
C SER A 99 12.91 -11.30 -5.74
N TYR A 100 12.07 -11.17 -4.70
CA TYR A 100 12.44 -10.60 -3.41
C TYR A 100 12.11 -11.56 -2.27
N ASN A 101 13.08 -11.81 -1.41
CA ASN A 101 12.92 -12.72 -0.27
C ASN A 101 13.15 -12.03 1.09
N GLY A 102 13.21 -10.71 1.14
CA GLY A 102 13.34 -9.93 2.37
C GLY A 102 12.01 -9.69 3.08
N LEU A 103 12.04 -8.81 4.08
CA LEU A 103 10.88 -8.36 4.84
C LEU A 103 10.32 -7.07 4.27
N TYR A 104 9.10 -6.73 4.68
CA TYR A 104 8.42 -5.52 4.24
C TYR A 104 8.09 -4.58 5.40
N PHE A 105 7.86 -3.31 5.06
CA PHE A 105 7.15 -2.35 5.90
C PHE A 105 6.16 -1.56 5.04
N VAL A 106 4.92 -1.51 5.48
CA VAL A 106 3.83 -0.83 4.78
C VAL A 106 3.52 0.49 5.46
N LEU A 107 3.66 1.58 4.73
CA LEU A 107 3.42 2.95 5.22
C LEU A 107 1.93 3.24 5.44
N MET A 108 1.04 2.53 4.75
CA MET A 108 -0.41 2.80 4.66
C MET A 108 -0.73 4.17 4.04
N GLY A 109 0.19 4.70 3.24
CA GLY A 109 0.05 5.99 2.58
C GLY A 109 1.40 6.56 2.14
N ARG A 110 1.40 7.85 1.87
CA ARG A 110 2.56 8.64 1.48
C ARG A 110 2.45 10.03 2.09
N LEU A 111 3.55 10.74 2.19
CA LEU A 111 3.53 12.14 2.62
C LEU A 111 2.74 12.98 1.61
N SER A 112 1.74 13.66 2.08
CA SER A 112 0.92 14.59 1.29
C SER A 112 0.50 15.77 2.17
N PRO A 113 1.27 16.86 2.18
CA PRO A 113 0.92 18.05 2.96
C PRO A 113 -0.44 18.63 2.58
N LEU A 114 -0.85 18.52 1.30
CA LEU A 114 -2.13 19.00 0.83
C LEU A 114 -3.31 18.22 1.41
N ASP A 115 -3.11 16.91 1.65
CA ASP A 115 -4.12 16.03 2.25
C ASP A 115 -3.97 15.92 3.77
N GLY A 116 -3.05 16.66 4.37
CA GLY A 116 -2.77 16.64 5.80
C GLY A 116 -2.07 15.36 6.29
N VAL A 117 -1.47 14.58 5.36
CA VAL A 117 -0.77 13.32 5.69
C VAL A 117 0.69 13.63 5.96
N GLY A 118 1.09 13.53 7.22
CA GLY A 118 2.45 13.75 7.69
C GLY A 118 3.18 12.45 8.09
N PRO A 119 4.34 12.58 8.74
CA PRO A 119 5.16 11.43 9.15
C PRO A 119 4.48 10.47 10.14
N LYS A 120 3.54 10.96 10.95
CA LYS A 120 2.80 10.13 11.93
C LYS A 120 1.78 9.23 11.22
N GLU A 121 1.07 9.78 10.26
CA GLU A 121 0.03 9.09 9.50
C GLU A 121 0.60 7.95 8.67
N ILE A 122 1.84 8.06 8.21
CA ILE A 122 2.56 6.99 7.49
C ILE A 122 3.39 6.09 8.42
N HIS A 123 3.15 6.14 9.73
CA HIS A 123 3.80 5.28 10.73
C HIS A 123 5.34 5.29 10.70
N LEU A 124 5.94 6.45 10.42
CA LEU A 124 7.38 6.57 10.25
C LEU A 124 8.17 6.21 11.51
N ASP A 125 7.64 6.47 12.69
CA ASP A 125 8.21 6.07 13.97
C ASP A 125 8.37 4.55 14.10
N LYS A 126 7.39 3.79 13.65
CA LYS A 126 7.45 2.32 13.60
C LYS A 126 8.48 1.84 12.58
N LEU A 127 8.53 2.46 11.39
CA LEU A 127 9.55 2.14 10.38
C LEU A 127 10.96 2.35 10.92
N LEU A 128 11.23 3.50 11.53
CA LEU A 128 12.54 3.81 12.09
C LEU A 128 12.94 2.83 13.21
N LYS A 129 11.99 2.47 14.07
CA LYS A 129 12.20 1.45 15.11
C LYS A 129 12.52 0.09 14.48
N ARG A 130 11.81 -0.32 13.43
CA ARG A 130 12.05 -1.58 12.73
C ARG A 130 13.39 -1.59 12.02
N ALA A 131 13.75 -0.51 11.34
CA ALA A 131 15.02 -0.40 10.63
C ALA A 131 16.25 -0.36 11.57
N GLN A 132 16.06 -0.03 12.84
CA GLN A 132 17.11 0.03 13.86
C GLN A 132 17.14 -1.16 14.81
N ASP A 133 16.53 -2.29 14.46
CA ASP A 133 16.47 -3.50 15.29
C ASP A 133 17.82 -4.24 15.43
N GLY A 134 18.85 -3.79 14.71
CA GLY A 134 20.19 -4.40 14.68
C GLY A 134 20.33 -5.56 13.70
N ILE A 135 19.25 -5.99 13.05
CA ILE A 135 19.22 -7.07 12.06
C ILE A 135 19.19 -6.50 10.65
N VAL A 136 18.38 -5.46 10.42
CA VAL A 136 18.24 -4.78 9.12
C VAL A 136 19.54 -4.09 8.75
N LYS A 137 20.08 -4.45 7.58
CA LYS A 137 21.30 -3.87 7.00
C LYS A 137 21.01 -2.91 5.86
N GLU A 138 19.96 -3.18 5.11
CA GLU A 138 19.54 -2.39 3.97
C GLU A 138 18.02 -2.16 3.97
N VAL A 139 17.64 -0.91 3.72
CA VAL A 139 16.25 -0.51 3.49
C VAL A 139 16.08 -0.16 2.02
N ILE A 140 15.20 -0.91 1.33
CA ILE A 140 14.86 -0.71 -0.07
C ILE A 140 13.58 0.12 -0.15
N LEU A 141 13.66 1.33 -0.71
CA LEU A 141 12.48 2.17 -0.87
C LEU A 141 11.76 1.82 -2.17
N ALA A 142 10.55 1.29 -2.05
CA ALA A 142 9.68 0.88 -3.15
C ALA A 142 8.36 1.68 -3.16
N THR A 143 8.44 2.99 -2.84
CA THR A 143 7.33 3.91 -2.99
C THR A 143 7.10 4.24 -4.47
N ASN A 144 5.89 4.68 -4.80
CA ASN A 144 5.53 5.02 -6.18
C ASN A 144 6.41 6.16 -6.74
N TYR A 145 6.57 6.21 -8.05
CA TYR A 145 7.30 7.28 -8.76
C TYR A 145 6.40 8.49 -9.05
N THR A 146 5.51 8.84 -8.12
CA THR A 146 4.75 10.09 -8.12
C THR A 146 5.53 11.17 -7.37
N VAL A 147 5.13 12.42 -7.49
CA VAL A 147 5.79 13.55 -6.78
C VAL A 147 5.80 13.31 -5.27
N GLU A 148 4.67 12.88 -4.72
CA GLU A 148 4.53 12.58 -3.29
C GLU A 148 5.32 11.33 -2.88
N GLY A 149 5.32 10.28 -3.72
CA GLY A 149 6.10 9.06 -3.48
C GLY A 149 7.61 9.30 -3.51
N GLU A 150 8.10 10.18 -4.40
CA GLU A 150 9.49 10.62 -4.45
C GLU A 150 9.84 11.46 -3.21
N ALA A 151 9.00 12.42 -2.83
CA ALA A 151 9.18 13.20 -1.63
C ALA A 151 9.22 12.31 -0.37
N THR A 152 8.34 11.31 -0.30
CA THR A 152 8.29 10.32 0.77
C THR A 152 9.59 9.51 0.83
N ALA A 153 10.05 8.99 -0.33
CA ALA A 153 11.31 8.25 -0.41
C ALA A 153 12.51 9.08 0.02
N HIS A 154 12.59 10.32 -0.48
CA HIS A 154 13.67 11.23 -0.13
C HIS A 154 13.71 11.50 1.39
N TYR A 155 12.57 11.83 1.97
CA TYR A 155 12.45 12.10 3.40
C TYR A 155 12.87 10.91 4.26
N ILE A 156 12.39 9.71 3.94
CA ILE A 156 12.77 8.46 4.64
C ILE A 156 14.26 8.18 4.46
N SER A 157 14.79 8.34 3.24
CA SER A 157 16.22 8.12 2.94
C SER A 157 17.13 8.99 3.81
N GLU A 158 16.83 10.28 3.92
CA GLU A 158 17.64 11.20 4.75
C GLU A 158 17.64 10.80 6.22
N LEU A 159 16.48 10.42 6.75
CA LEU A 159 16.37 9.98 8.15
C LEU A 159 17.14 8.67 8.42
N LEU A 160 17.12 7.72 7.49
CA LEU A 160 17.81 6.43 7.65
C LEU A 160 19.31 6.57 7.46
N LYS A 161 19.76 7.37 6.48
CA LYS A 161 21.19 7.70 6.28
C LYS A 161 21.80 8.37 7.50
N ALA A 162 21.09 9.31 8.13
CA ALA A 162 21.52 9.96 9.38
C ALA A 162 21.73 8.95 10.53
N LYS A 163 21.20 7.72 10.39
CA LYS A 163 21.35 6.61 11.34
C LYS A 163 22.31 5.51 10.84
N ASN A 164 23.08 5.79 9.78
CA ASN A 164 24.03 4.88 9.13
C ASN A 164 23.40 3.57 8.62
N ILE A 165 22.15 3.61 8.20
CA ILE A 165 21.46 2.48 7.55
C ILE A 165 21.63 2.64 6.04
N ALA A 166 22.03 1.55 5.35
CA ALA A 166 22.10 1.56 3.90
C ALA A 166 20.71 1.67 3.30
N VAL A 167 20.55 2.59 2.34
CA VAL A 167 19.28 2.83 1.68
C VAL A 167 19.46 2.71 0.18
N SER A 168 18.64 1.90 -0.44
CA SER A 168 18.52 1.78 -1.90
C SER A 168 17.09 2.10 -2.35
N ARG A 169 16.89 2.22 -3.64
CA ARG A 169 15.59 2.43 -4.25
C ARG A 169 15.39 1.44 -5.39
N ILE A 170 14.17 0.95 -5.57
CA ILE A 170 13.87 0.12 -6.74
C ILE A 170 14.27 0.86 -8.02
N ALA A 171 14.82 0.14 -8.99
CA ALA A 171 15.28 0.74 -10.24
C ALA A 171 14.11 1.25 -11.08
N ARG A 172 14.33 2.36 -11.77
CA ARG A 172 13.48 2.81 -12.87
C ARG A 172 13.94 2.07 -14.13
N GLY A 173 13.01 1.52 -14.89
CA GLY A 173 13.36 0.74 -16.06
C GLY A 173 12.36 0.88 -17.20
N LEU A 174 12.84 0.56 -18.40
CA LEU A 174 12.00 0.37 -19.57
C LEU A 174 11.23 -0.95 -19.40
N PRO A 175 9.96 -1.02 -19.82
CA PRO A 175 9.21 -2.27 -19.78
C PRO A 175 9.85 -3.30 -20.70
N MET A 176 10.06 -4.51 -20.20
CA MET A 176 10.60 -5.61 -21.00
C MET A 176 9.63 -5.97 -22.14
N GLY A 177 10.17 -6.14 -23.35
CA GLY A 177 9.39 -6.47 -24.54
C GLY A 177 8.68 -5.29 -25.21
N GLY A 178 8.87 -4.07 -24.69
CA GLY A 178 8.37 -2.85 -25.33
C GLY A 178 9.40 -2.24 -26.29
N GLU A 179 8.91 -1.64 -27.38
CA GLU A 179 9.74 -0.85 -28.29
C GLU A 179 9.91 0.56 -27.74
N ILE A 180 11.11 1.14 -27.90
CA ILE A 180 11.47 2.46 -27.34
C ILE A 180 10.52 3.57 -27.83
N GLU A 181 10.01 3.45 -29.06
CA GLU A 181 9.11 4.46 -29.66
C GLU A 181 7.77 4.59 -28.93
N TYR A 182 7.33 3.57 -28.17
CA TYR A 182 6.08 3.58 -27.41
C TYR A 182 6.25 3.97 -25.95
N VAL A 183 7.47 4.26 -25.52
CA VAL A 183 7.77 4.67 -24.15
C VAL A 183 7.71 6.19 -24.04
N ASP A 184 7.06 6.70 -23.00
CA ASP A 184 6.96 8.13 -22.77
C ASP A 184 8.34 8.79 -22.55
N ALA A 185 8.46 10.06 -22.93
CA ALA A 185 9.71 10.80 -22.89
C ALA A 185 10.30 10.92 -21.46
N GLY A 186 9.45 10.95 -20.42
CA GLY A 186 9.88 11.01 -19.01
C GLY A 186 10.60 9.71 -18.62
N THR A 187 10.00 8.56 -18.90
CA THR A 187 10.59 7.25 -18.63
C THR A 187 11.90 7.05 -19.41
N LEU A 188 11.95 7.46 -20.70
CA LEU A 188 13.19 7.40 -21.50
C LEU A 188 14.29 8.29 -20.91
N SER A 189 13.96 9.52 -20.52
CA SER A 189 14.91 10.44 -19.91
C SER A 189 15.52 9.85 -18.64
N HIS A 190 14.69 9.29 -17.76
CA HIS A 190 15.15 8.64 -16.53
C HIS A 190 16.01 7.40 -16.80
N ALA A 191 15.66 6.59 -17.81
CA ALA A 191 16.44 5.41 -18.19
C ALA A 191 17.83 5.79 -18.72
N ILE A 192 17.93 6.86 -19.50
CA ILE A 192 19.23 7.38 -20.02
C ILE A 192 20.09 7.93 -18.88
N VAL A 193 19.50 8.70 -17.96
CA VAL A 193 20.24 9.27 -16.82
C VAL A 193 20.72 8.16 -15.87
N GLY A 194 19.85 7.16 -15.61
CA GLY A 194 20.16 6.03 -14.72
C GLY A 194 20.83 4.84 -15.39
N ARG A 195 21.39 4.98 -16.63
CA ARG A 195 22.03 3.89 -17.37
C ARG A 195 23.18 3.26 -16.60
N ASN A 196 23.26 1.96 -16.62
CA ASN A 196 24.37 1.19 -16.06
C ASN A 196 25.42 0.88 -17.13
N PRO A 197 26.71 0.78 -16.76
CA PRO A 197 27.73 0.23 -17.65
C PRO A 197 27.42 -1.20 -18.03
N CYS A 198 27.70 -1.59 -19.28
CA CYS A 198 27.60 -2.96 -19.76
C CYS A 198 28.89 -3.73 -19.47
#